data_26f7c317f1388b2872f3b74ed0dba90b
#
_entry.id   26f7c317f1388b2872f3b74ed0dba90b
#
_cell.length_a   1.000
_cell.length_b   1.000
_cell.length_c   1.000
_cell.angle_alpha   90.00
_cell.angle_beta   90.00
_cell.angle_gamma   90.00
#
_symmetry.space_group_name_H-M   'P 1'
#
loop_
_entity.id
_entity.type
_entity.pdbx_description
1 polymer ?
#
loop_
_entity_poly.entity_id
_entity_poly.type
_entity_poly.pdbx_seq_one_letter_code
_entity_poly.pdbx_strand_id
1 'polypeptide(L)'
;MKDPIANLLGEWSSSLNLWSILLRLSLSILFAGVVGWERSSKRHAAGLRTFMIVSMGATLSMAIDLVLIEKNGGGFWLISTATTIGIAIISANTLLYSSKNQIKGLTTSIGLWATGIIGLLFGTGYYTLALIVGIVFVCLLSLVPALEIYLKNRSNHFEFHLELKSASYLKDFITVIRKLGIRIDGIENNPAYVNSGLSVYSVSVSIFKKELKEYKTHKDIIEALKTLDYVYYIEEMK
;
A
#
# COMPACT_ATOMS: atom_id res chain seq x y z
N MET A 1 -25.22 -2.05 21.88
CA MET A 1 -25.60 -1.62 20.51
C MET A 1 -26.11 -2.87 19.80
N LYS A 2 -27.37 -2.89 19.31
CA LYS A 2 -27.89 -4.06 18.57
C LYS A 2 -27.37 -3.98 17.14
N ASP A 3 -26.70 -5.03 16.66
CA ASP A 3 -26.16 -5.06 15.30
C ASP A 3 -27.32 -5.29 14.29
N PRO A 4 -27.53 -4.42 13.29
CA PRO A 4 -28.64 -4.55 12.33
C PRO A 4 -28.60 -5.85 11.52
N ILE A 5 -27.41 -6.30 11.11
CA ILE A 5 -27.24 -7.55 10.34
C ILE A 5 -27.52 -8.77 11.23
N ALA A 6 -27.03 -8.73 12.47
CA ALA A 6 -27.32 -9.81 13.42
C ALA A 6 -28.84 -9.91 13.70
N ASN A 7 -29.55 -8.78 13.79
CA ASN A 7 -31.00 -8.77 13.95
C ASN A 7 -31.75 -9.37 12.74
N LEU A 8 -31.27 -9.13 11.51
CA LEU A 8 -31.83 -9.71 10.30
C LEU A 8 -31.61 -11.23 10.21
N LEU A 9 -30.45 -11.71 10.68
CA LEU A 9 -30.10 -13.12 10.69
C LEU A 9 -30.80 -13.92 11.83
N GLY A 10 -31.27 -13.20 12.84
CA GLY A 10 -31.92 -13.78 14.01
C GLY A 10 -30.99 -14.00 15.19
N GLU A 11 -31.57 -14.33 16.36
CA GLU A 11 -30.87 -14.46 17.63
C GLU A 11 -29.70 -15.46 17.64
N TRP A 12 -29.81 -16.51 16.80
CA TRP A 12 -28.74 -17.51 16.67
C TRP A 12 -27.39 -16.94 16.22
N SER A 13 -27.42 -15.87 15.44
CA SER A 13 -26.20 -15.23 14.91
C SER A 13 -25.46 -14.41 15.98
N SER A 14 -26.19 -13.87 16.94
CA SER A 14 -25.66 -13.08 18.06
C SER A 14 -25.11 -13.95 19.18
N SER A 15 -25.71 -15.12 19.40
CA SER A 15 -25.32 -16.08 20.45
C SER A 15 -24.02 -16.83 20.07
N LEU A 16 -23.29 -17.33 21.09
CA LEU A 16 -22.10 -18.16 20.89
C LEU A 16 -22.52 -19.63 20.69
N ASN A 17 -22.79 -19.98 19.45
CA ASN A 17 -23.10 -21.34 19.05
C ASN A 17 -22.25 -21.73 17.81
N LEU A 18 -22.22 -23.02 17.52
CA LEU A 18 -21.41 -23.55 16.40
C LEU A 18 -21.74 -22.87 15.06
N TRP A 19 -23.03 -22.65 14.77
CA TRP A 19 -23.48 -22.03 13.52
C TRP A 19 -23.05 -20.56 13.41
N SER A 20 -23.12 -19.80 14.53
CA SER A 20 -22.66 -18.41 14.58
C SER A 20 -21.14 -18.32 14.41
N ILE A 21 -20.37 -19.24 15.01
CA ILE A 21 -18.91 -19.27 14.84
C ILE A 21 -18.56 -19.59 13.37
N LEU A 22 -19.23 -20.55 12.74
CA LEU A 22 -19.03 -20.86 11.33
C LEU A 22 -19.37 -19.67 10.42
N LEU A 23 -20.45 -18.94 10.71
CA LEU A 23 -20.81 -17.72 9.98
C LEU A 23 -19.73 -16.65 10.12
N ARG A 24 -19.25 -16.37 11.35
CA ARG A 24 -18.19 -15.39 11.64
C ARG A 24 -16.91 -15.72 10.88
N LEU A 25 -16.47 -16.98 10.93
CA LEU A 25 -15.30 -17.47 10.20
C LEU A 25 -15.47 -17.32 8.69
N SER A 26 -16.63 -17.72 8.15
CA SER A 26 -16.90 -17.64 6.71
C SER A 26 -16.86 -16.20 6.22
N LEU A 27 -17.53 -15.28 6.90
CA LEU A 27 -17.54 -13.86 6.54
C LEU A 27 -16.14 -13.23 6.64
N SER A 28 -15.39 -13.57 7.68
CA SER A 28 -14.00 -13.12 7.87
C SER A 28 -13.08 -13.60 6.75
N ILE A 29 -13.18 -14.88 6.38
CA ILE A 29 -12.39 -15.47 5.29
C ILE A 29 -12.76 -14.84 3.94
N LEU A 30 -14.05 -14.65 3.65
CA LEU A 30 -14.51 -14.02 2.43
C LEU A 30 -14.00 -12.58 2.32
N PHE A 31 -14.13 -11.78 3.39
CA PHE A 31 -13.61 -10.43 3.44
C PHE A 31 -12.10 -10.39 3.20
N ALA A 32 -11.33 -11.19 3.96
CA ALA A 32 -9.89 -11.27 3.81
C ALA A 32 -9.45 -11.80 2.44
N GLY A 33 -10.29 -12.66 1.83
CA GLY A 33 -10.13 -13.13 0.46
C GLY A 33 -10.17 -11.98 -0.55
N VAL A 34 -11.12 -11.05 -0.42
CA VAL A 34 -11.21 -9.85 -1.27
C VAL A 34 -9.95 -8.98 -1.14
N VAL A 35 -9.54 -8.70 0.10
CA VAL A 35 -8.32 -7.91 0.37
C VAL A 35 -7.08 -8.62 -0.18
N GLY A 36 -6.93 -9.91 0.12
CA GLY A 36 -5.78 -10.71 -0.31
C GLY A 36 -5.70 -10.89 -1.82
N TRP A 37 -6.83 -10.97 -2.51
CA TRP A 37 -6.88 -11.02 -3.97
C TRP A 37 -6.38 -9.71 -4.59
N GLU A 38 -6.83 -8.57 -4.08
CA GLU A 38 -6.36 -7.26 -4.52
C GLU A 38 -4.84 -7.13 -4.34
N ARG A 39 -4.29 -7.54 -3.19
CA ARG A 39 -2.86 -7.54 -2.92
C ARG A 39 -2.09 -8.50 -3.82
N SER A 40 -2.61 -9.71 -4.02
CA SER A 40 -2.00 -10.72 -4.89
C SER A 40 -1.95 -10.28 -6.35
N SER A 41 -3.02 -9.66 -6.85
CA SER A 41 -3.10 -9.12 -8.22
C SER A 41 -2.06 -8.03 -8.48
N LYS A 42 -1.71 -7.25 -7.48
CA LYS A 42 -0.68 -6.19 -7.55
C LYS A 42 0.73 -6.67 -7.15
N ARG A 43 0.95 -7.98 -7.02
CA ARG A 43 2.25 -8.62 -6.70
C ARG A 43 2.91 -8.11 -5.41
N HIS A 44 2.10 -7.87 -4.38
CA HIS A 44 2.62 -7.52 -3.06
C HIS A 44 3.23 -8.74 -2.33
N ALA A 45 4.03 -8.48 -1.29
CA ALA A 45 4.77 -9.50 -0.53
C ALA A 45 3.86 -10.52 0.18
N ALA A 46 2.66 -10.08 0.67
CA ALA A 46 1.65 -10.96 1.22
C ALA A 46 0.42 -10.99 0.31
N GLY A 47 -0.15 -12.16 0.07
CA GLY A 47 -1.26 -12.39 -0.85
C GLY A 47 -2.44 -13.13 -0.21
N LEU A 48 -3.32 -13.67 -1.05
CA LEU A 48 -4.63 -14.26 -0.70
C LEU A 48 -4.57 -15.17 0.53
N ARG A 49 -3.71 -16.18 0.53
CA ARG A 49 -3.62 -17.17 1.62
C ARG A 49 -3.28 -16.54 2.96
N THR A 50 -2.30 -15.63 2.96
CA THR A 50 -1.80 -15.00 4.18
C THR A 50 -2.88 -14.14 4.84
N PHE A 51 -3.60 -13.33 4.06
CA PHE A 51 -4.69 -12.49 4.55
C PHE A 51 -5.84 -13.33 5.12
N MET A 52 -6.25 -14.39 4.41
CA MET A 52 -7.32 -15.29 4.86
C MET A 52 -6.96 -15.99 6.17
N ILE A 53 -5.75 -16.54 6.30
CA ILE A 53 -5.31 -17.25 7.51
C ILE A 53 -5.22 -16.28 8.71
N VAL A 54 -4.67 -15.09 8.52
CA VAL A 54 -4.56 -14.07 9.58
C VAL A 54 -5.95 -13.65 10.08
N SER A 55 -6.89 -13.36 9.18
CA SER A 55 -8.25 -12.97 9.55
C SER A 55 -8.99 -14.09 10.24
N MET A 56 -8.90 -15.32 9.73
CA MET A 56 -9.49 -16.50 10.34
C MET A 56 -8.95 -16.74 11.77
N GLY A 57 -7.62 -16.67 11.95
CA GLY A 57 -6.99 -16.83 13.26
C GLY A 57 -7.43 -15.77 14.27
N ALA A 58 -7.53 -14.51 13.83
CA ALA A 58 -8.03 -13.42 14.65
C ALA A 58 -9.50 -13.62 15.04
N THR A 59 -10.37 -14.01 14.09
CA THR A 59 -11.78 -14.30 14.35
C THR A 59 -11.93 -15.41 15.37
N LEU A 60 -11.17 -16.49 15.22
CA LEU A 60 -11.18 -17.62 16.16
C LEU A 60 -10.70 -17.21 17.55
N SER A 61 -9.63 -16.41 17.64
CA SER A 61 -9.09 -15.90 18.92
C SER A 61 -10.11 -15.09 19.69
N MET A 62 -10.86 -14.23 19.01
CA MET A 62 -11.95 -13.46 19.60
C MET A 62 -13.10 -14.35 20.04
N ALA A 63 -13.48 -15.33 19.22
CA ALA A 63 -14.54 -16.28 19.58
C ALA A 63 -14.17 -17.11 20.83
N ILE A 64 -12.90 -17.52 20.96
CA ILE A 64 -12.41 -18.23 22.16
C ILE A 64 -12.48 -17.34 23.39
N ASP A 65 -12.01 -16.08 23.31
CA ASP A 65 -12.11 -15.14 24.44
C ASP A 65 -13.58 -14.95 24.91
N LEU A 66 -14.50 -14.79 23.95
CA LEU A 66 -15.93 -14.67 24.28
C LEU A 66 -16.48 -15.92 25.00
N VAL A 67 -16.12 -17.12 24.54
CA VAL A 67 -16.52 -18.38 25.18
C VAL A 67 -15.95 -18.48 26.58
N LEU A 68 -14.68 -18.10 26.79
CA LEU A 68 -14.03 -18.14 28.12
C LEU A 68 -14.65 -17.13 29.08
N ILE A 69 -14.95 -15.93 28.62
CA ILE A 69 -15.60 -14.87 29.42
C ILE A 69 -17.00 -15.31 29.83
N GLU A 70 -17.79 -15.86 28.91
CA GLU A 70 -19.14 -16.38 29.20
C GLU A 70 -19.11 -17.52 30.22
N LYS A 71 -18.20 -18.46 30.06
CA LYS A 71 -18.06 -19.63 30.95
C LYS A 71 -17.58 -19.27 32.36
N ASN A 72 -16.70 -18.28 32.48
CA ASN A 72 -16.09 -17.88 33.77
C ASN A 72 -16.85 -16.75 34.46
N GLY A 73 -17.93 -16.23 33.89
CA GLY A 73 -18.69 -15.09 34.44
C GLY A 73 -17.95 -13.76 34.42
N GLY A 74 -16.92 -13.64 33.61
CA GLY A 74 -16.06 -12.46 33.43
C GLY A 74 -14.63 -12.86 33.07
N GLY A 75 -13.82 -11.92 32.67
CA GLY A 75 -12.43 -12.19 32.27
C GLY A 75 -11.79 -11.07 31.47
N PHE A 76 -10.59 -11.37 30.96
CA PHE A 76 -9.82 -10.48 30.12
C PHE A 76 -9.77 -10.99 28.69
N TRP A 77 -9.66 -10.07 27.74
CA TRP A 77 -9.44 -10.33 26.33
C TRP A 77 -7.99 -10.78 26.06
N LEU A 78 -7.61 -11.93 26.60
CA LEU A 78 -6.21 -12.36 26.64
C LEU A 78 -5.73 -12.91 25.30
N ILE A 79 -6.52 -13.82 24.69
CA ILE A 79 -6.11 -14.51 23.46
C ILE A 79 -6.17 -13.55 22.28
N SER A 80 -7.21 -12.74 22.15
CA SER A 80 -7.32 -11.74 21.10
C SER A 80 -6.25 -10.66 21.20
N THR A 81 -5.88 -10.23 22.43
CA THR A 81 -4.76 -9.30 22.63
C THR A 81 -3.44 -9.91 22.23
N ALA A 82 -3.14 -11.13 22.67
CA ALA A 82 -1.92 -11.85 22.27
C ALA A 82 -1.87 -12.08 20.75
N THR A 83 -3.00 -12.41 20.13
CA THR A 83 -3.11 -12.58 18.67
C THR A 83 -2.81 -11.27 17.94
N THR A 84 -3.33 -10.14 18.41
CA THR A 84 -3.05 -8.82 17.83
C THR A 84 -1.56 -8.50 17.83
N ILE A 85 -0.86 -8.78 18.94
CA ILE A 85 0.59 -8.62 19.05
C ILE A 85 1.31 -9.58 18.10
N GLY A 86 0.89 -10.85 18.07
CA GLY A 86 1.46 -11.85 17.17
C GLY A 86 1.33 -11.46 15.69
N ILE A 87 0.18 -10.96 15.29
CA ILE A 87 -0.05 -10.47 13.92
C ILE A 87 0.85 -9.26 13.63
N ALA A 88 1.04 -8.33 14.58
CA ALA A 88 1.95 -7.19 14.42
C ALA A 88 3.40 -7.65 14.16
N ILE A 89 3.87 -8.67 14.88
CA ILE A 89 5.21 -9.26 14.69
C ILE A 89 5.33 -9.94 13.34
N ILE A 90 4.32 -10.74 12.94
CA ILE A 90 4.32 -11.43 11.65
C ILE A 90 4.28 -10.41 10.49
N SER A 91 3.45 -9.38 10.62
CA SER A 91 3.32 -8.36 9.58
C SER A 91 4.59 -7.52 9.43
N ALA A 92 5.32 -7.25 10.51
CA ALA A 92 6.61 -6.56 10.46
C ALA A 92 7.65 -7.29 9.59
N ASN A 93 7.59 -8.63 9.49
CA ASN A 93 8.46 -9.42 8.63
C ASN A 93 8.21 -9.24 7.12
N THR A 94 7.14 -8.57 6.73
CA THR A 94 6.90 -8.22 5.32
C THR A 94 7.62 -6.95 4.88
N LEU A 95 8.26 -6.25 5.82
CA LEU A 95 9.05 -5.05 5.53
C LEU A 95 10.40 -5.43 4.93
N LEU A 96 10.74 -4.78 3.82
CA LEU A 96 12.01 -4.95 3.13
C LEU A 96 12.76 -3.62 3.10
N TYR A 97 14.02 -3.65 3.51
CA TYR A 97 14.91 -2.51 3.42
C TYR A 97 15.64 -2.53 2.07
N SER A 98 15.48 -1.48 1.28
CA SER A 98 16.22 -1.31 0.03
C SER A 98 17.58 -0.66 0.31
N SER A 99 18.58 -0.94 -0.55
CA SER A 99 19.90 -0.30 -0.54
C SER A 99 19.86 1.23 -0.66
N LYS A 100 18.71 1.80 -1.10
CA LYS A 100 18.46 3.25 -1.19
C LYS A 100 17.78 3.84 0.05
N ASN A 101 17.91 3.23 1.24
CA ASN A 101 17.24 3.63 2.48
C ASN A 101 15.70 3.76 2.38
N GLN A 102 15.07 3.07 1.44
CA GLN A 102 13.61 3.03 1.29
C GLN A 102 13.05 1.78 1.95
N ILE A 103 11.99 1.94 2.73
CA ILE A 103 11.23 0.84 3.32
C ILE A 103 10.15 0.42 2.31
N LYS A 104 10.24 -0.81 1.80
CA LYS A 104 9.22 -1.41 0.93
C LYS A 104 8.33 -2.35 1.75
N GLY A 105 7.06 -2.48 1.36
CA GLY A 105 6.12 -3.38 2.01
C GLY A 105 5.35 -2.79 3.19
N LEU A 106 5.53 -1.50 3.52
CA LEU A 106 4.87 -0.86 4.66
C LEU A 106 3.34 -0.97 4.58
N THR A 107 2.74 -0.65 3.43
CA THR A 107 1.28 -0.76 3.23
C THR A 107 0.80 -2.21 3.36
N THR A 108 1.59 -3.19 2.92
CA THR A 108 1.26 -4.62 3.06
C THR A 108 1.32 -5.06 4.52
N SER A 109 2.32 -4.60 5.27
CA SER A 109 2.48 -4.87 6.70
C SER A 109 1.29 -4.34 7.50
N ILE A 110 0.98 -3.04 7.33
CA ILE A 110 -0.15 -2.39 7.99
C ILE A 110 -1.48 -3.04 7.54
N GLY A 111 -1.59 -3.37 6.25
CA GLY A 111 -2.76 -4.04 5.69
C GLY A 111 -3.03 -5.41 6.31
N LEU A 112 -1.98 -6.19 6.55
CA LEU A 112 -2.09 -7.50 7.17
C LEU A 112 -2.56 -7.38 8.64
N TRP A 113 -1.95 -6.45 9.39
CA TRP A 113 -2.34 -6.16 10.77
C TRP A 113 -3.79 -5.66 10.86
N ALA A 114 -4.18 -4.70 10.02
CA ALA A 114 -5.55 -4.17 9.99
C ALA A 114 -6.59 -5.25 9.62
N THR A 115 -6.25 -6.15 8.68
CA THR A 115 -7.12 -7.30 8.34
C THR A 115 -7.31 -8.22 9.54
N GLY A 116 -6.29 -8.41 10.37
CA GLY A 116 -6.42 -9.13 11.64
C GLY A 116 -7.39 -8.45 12.60
N ILE A 117 -7.30 -7.12 12.77
CA ILE A 117 -8.24 -6.36 13.61
C ILE A 117 -9.68 -6.47 13.09
N ILE A 118 -9.89 -6.42 11.78
CA ILE A 118 -11.23 -6.62 11.19
C ILE A 118 -11.70 -8.07 11.41
N GLY A 119 -10.79 -9.04 11.37
CA GLY A 119 -11.07 -10.43 11.76
C GLY A 119 -11.57 -10.54 13.20
N LEU A 120 -10.96 -9.82 14.16
CA LEU A 120 -11.47 -9.75 15.54
C LEU A 120 -12.89 -9.19 15.60
N LEU A 121 -13.21 -8.15 14.81
CA LEU A 121 -14.56 -7.59 14.72
C LEU A 121 -15.58 -8.62 14.23
N PHE A 122 -15.27 -9.42 13.22
CA PHE A 122 -16.13 -10.54 12.83
C PHE A 122 -16.31 -11.53 13.98
N GLY A 123 -15.24 -11.80 14.73
CA GLY A 123 -15.25 -12.68 15.90
C GLY A 123 -16.18 -12.19 17.02
N THR A 124 -16.37 -10.89 17.20
CA THR A 124 -17.32 -10.34 18.18
C THR A 124 -18.79 -10.56 17.80
N GLY A 125 -19.09 -10.81 16.51
CA GLY A 125 -20.46 -10.87 15.98
C GLY A 125 -21.06 -9.49 15.63
N TYR A 126 -20.28 -8.42 15.65
CA TYR A 126 -20.68 -7.10 15.14
C TYR A 126 -20.47 -7.02 13.64
N TYR A 127 -21.30 -7.75 12.88
CA TYR A 127 -21.19 -7.93 11.42
C TYR A 127 -21.28 -6.60 10.66
N THR A 128 -22.23 -5.73 11.06
CA THR A 128 -22.41 -4.41 10.40
C THR A 128 -21.16 -3.56 10.56
N LEU A 129 -20.60 -3.48 11.77
CA LEU A 129 -19.40 -2.71 12.02
C LEU A 129 -18.20 -3.28 11.24
N ALA A 130 -18.03 -4.61 11.28
CA ALA A 130 -16.96 -5.29 10.56
C ALA A 130 -17.03 -5.04 9.04
N LEU A 131 -18.23 -5.08 8.46
CA LEU A 131 -18.43 -4.80 7.04
C LEU A 131 -18.19 -3.34 6.68
N ILE A 132 -18.68 -2.38 7.47
CA ILE A 132 -18.44 -0.94 7.23
C ILE A 132 -16.93 -0.65 7.26
N VAL A 133 -16.23 -1.06 8.32
CA VAL A 133 -14.79 -0.87 8.45
C VAL A 133 -14.04 -1.59 7.33
N GLY A 134 -14.48 -2.80 6.99
CA GLY A 134 -13.92 -3.59 5.90
C GLY A 134 -14.05 -2.92 4.53
N ILE A 135 -15.23 -2.37 4.20
CA ILE A 135 -15.46 -1.64 2.95
C ILE A 135 -14.56 -0.40 2.89
N VAL A 136 -14.52 0.41 3.96
CA VAL A 136 -13.65 1.58 4.04
C VAL A 136 -12.19 1.17 3.83
N PHE A 137 -11.76 0.08 4.47
CA PHE A 137 -10.40 -0.44 4.34
C PHE A 137 -10.06 -0.86 2.90
N VAL A 138 -10.95 -1.63 2.24
CA VAL A 138 -10.77 -2.02 0.82
C VAL A 138 -10.74 -0.78 -0.08
N CYS A 139 -11.61 0.20 0.15
CA CYS A 139 -11.60 1.45 -0.60
C CYS A 139 -10.26 2.19 -0.45
N LEU A 140 -9.72 2.30 0.76
CA LEU A 140 -8.41 2.92 0.99
C LEU A 140 -7.29 2.18 0.26
N LEU A 141 -7.27 0.85 0.30
CA LEU A 141 -6.25 0.06 -0.38
C LEU A 141 -6.32 0.12 -1.92
N SER A 142 -7.53 0.25 -2.47
CA SER A 142 -7.77 0.18 -3.92
C SER A 142 -7.78 1.54 -4.60
N LEU A 143 -8.42 2.56 -3.99
CA LEU A 143 -8.66 3.86 -4.60
C LEU A 143 -7.53 4.87 -4.31
N VAL A 144 -6.99 4.86 -3.09
CA VAL A 144 -5.94 5.83 -2.72
C VAL A 144 -4.69 5.71 -3.58
N PRO A 145 -4.18 4.52 -3.97
CA PRO A 145 -3.04 4.43 -4.89
C PRO A 145 -3.30 5.05 -6.26
N ALA A 146 -4.52 4.94 -6.78
CA ALA A 146 -4.89 5.58 -8.05
C ALA A 146 -4.90 7.11 -7.92
N LEU A 147 -5.44 7.62 -6.81
CA LEU A 147 -5.41 9.04 -6.49
C LEU A 147 -3.97 9.54 -6.27
N GLU A 148 -3.13 8.76 -5.60
CA GLU A 148 -1.72 9.08 -5.37
C GLU A 148 -0.96 9.23 -6.69
N ILE A 149 -1.15 8.30 -7.65
CA ILE A 149 -0.57 8.39 -8.99
C ILE A 149 -1.06 9.65 -9.71
N TYR A 150 -2.36 9.95 -9.64
CA TYR A 150 -2.93 11.15 -10.25
C TYR A 150 -2.33 12.44 -9.67
N LEU A 151 -2.21 12.52 -8.35
CA LEU A 151 -1.60 13.66 -7.65
C LEU A 151 -0.10 13.76 -7.93
N LYS A 152 0.62 12.61 -7.96
CA LYS A 152 2.05 12.57 -8.29
C LYS A 152 2.32 13.09 -9.69
N ASN A 153 1.53 12.70 -10.69
CA ASN A 153 1.67 13.18 -12.08
C ASN A 153 1.45 14.69 -12.23
N ARG A 154 0.82 15.34 -11.25
CA ARG A 154 0.62 16.80 -11.15
C ARG A 154 1.52 17.47 -10.11
N SER A 155 2.41 16.73 -9.46
CA SER A 155 3.37 17.24 -8.51
C SER A 155 4.31 18.24 -9.21
N ASN A 156 4.85 19.16 -8.41
CA ASN A 156 5.89 20.06 -8.90
C ASN A 156 7.28 19.41 -8.90
N HIS A 157 7.41 18.24 -8.25
CA HIS A 157 8.65 17.49 -8.11
C HIS A 157 8.53 16.15 -8.81
N PHE A 158 9.52 15.81 -9.63
CA PHE A 158 9.65 14.48 -10.19
C PHE A 158 11.11 14.12 -10.44
N GLU A 159 11.36 12.82 -10.52
CA GLU A 159 12.67 12.27 -10.82
C GLU A 159 12.63 11.51 -12.14
N PHE A 160 13.72 11.60 -12.88
CA PHE A 160 13.86 10.82 -14.11
C PHE A 160 15.26 10.24 -14.24
N HIS A 161 15.31 9.08 -14.86
CA HIS A 161 16.51 8.44 -15.32
C HIS A 161 16.94 9.08 -16.63
N LEU A 162 18.21 9.45 -16.75
CA LEU A 162 18.77 10.13 -17.91
C LEU A 162 20.03 9.42 -18.38
N GLU A 163 20.06 9.04 -19.65
CA GLU A 163 21.25 8.52 -20.31
C GLU A 163 21.71 9.50 -21.39
N LEU A 164 22.90 9.99 -21.25
CA LEU A 164 23.54 10.88 -22.23
C LEU A 164 24.59 10.13 -23.06
N LYS A 165 24.73 10.48 -24.33
CA LYS A 165 25.76 9.92 -25.22
C LYS A 165 27.18 10.22 -24.73
N SER A 166 27.39 11.29 -23.96
CA SER A 166 28.66 11.64 -23.31
C SER A 166 28.41 12.53 -22.10
N ALA A 167 29.28 12.45 -21.08
CA ALA A 167 29.26 13.29 -19.90
C ALA A 167 29.41 14.80 -20.21
N SER A 168 30.05 15.15 -21.33
CA SER A 168 30.23 16.56 -21.77
C SER A 168 28.89 17.28 -21.99
N TYR A 169 27.84 16.55 -22.43
CA TYR A 169 26.51 17.11 -22.70
C TYR A 169 25.69 17.42 -21.44
N LEU A 170 26.16 17.02 -20.24
CA LEU A 170 25.45 17.31 -19.01
C LEU A 170 25.24 18.81 -18.76
N LYS A 171 26.25 19.64 -19.09
CA LYS A 171 26.15 21.11 -18.98
C LYS A 171 25.08 21.70 -19.90
N ASP A 172 24.99 21.20 -21.12
CA ASP A 172 24.02 21.66 -22.12
C ASP A 172 22.61 21.25 -21.68
N PHE A 173 22.45 20.02 -21.20
CA PHE A 173 21.20 19.50 -20.65
C PHE A 173 20.71 20.36 -19.46
N ILE A 174 21.58 20.65 -18.51
CA ILE A 174 21.27 21.52 -17.35
C ILE A 174 20.81 22.92 -17.83
N THR A 175 21.48 23.46 -18.85
CA THR A 175 21.13 24.77 -19.40
C THR A 175 19.75 24.77 -20.05
N VAL A 176 19.40 23.74 -20.79
CA VAL A 176 18.07 23.56 -21.42
C VAL A 176 16.98 23.45 -20.34
N ILE A 177 17.18 22.61 -19.33
CA ILE A 177 16.22 22.44 -18.22
C ILE A 177 15.94 23.77 -17.51
N ARG A 178 17.02 24.54 -17.21
CA ARG A 178 16.88 25.86 -16.57
C ARG A 178 16.13 26.86 -17.46
N LYS A 179 16.39 26.88 -18.76
CA LYS A 179 15.66 27.72 -19.72
C LYS A 179 14.16 27.39 -19.79
N LEU A 180 13.79 26.12 -19.63
CA LEU A 180 12.41 25.70 -19.52
C LEU A 180 11.72 26.14 -18.22
N GLY A 181 12.47 26.70 -17.24
CA GLY A 181 11.92 27.12 -15.94
C GLY A 181 11.76 25.96 -14.95
N ILE A 182 12.57 24.93 -15.12
CA ILE A 182 12.67 23.79 -14.24
C ILE A 182 13.97 23.90 -13.43
N ARG A 183 13.89 23.77 -12.11
CA ARG A 183 15.06 23.73 -11.22
C ARG A 183 15.51 22.29 -11.05
N ILE A 184 16.79 22.10 -11.10
CA ILE A 184 17.41 20.82 -10.74
C ILE A 184 17.71 20.86 -9.24
N ASP A 185 17.14 19.90 -8.50
CA ASP A 185 17.33 19.77 -7.06
C ASP A 185 18.49 18.82 -6.73
N GLY A 186 18.72 17.81 -7.57
CA GLY A 186 19.83 16.87 -7.41
C GLY A 186 20.17 16.15 -8.72
N ILE A 187 21.44 15.79 -8.86
CA ILE A 187 21.93 14.91 -9.93
C ILE A 187 22.81 13.86 -9.29
N GLU A 188 22.42 12.60 -9.41
CA GLU A 188 23.20 11.47 -8.95
C GLU A 188 23.75 10.68 -10.15
N ASN A 189 25.06 10.46 -10.17
CA ASN A 189 25.68 9.62 -11.19
C ASN A 189 25.49 8.14 -10.82
N ASN A 190 25.12 7.31 -11.79
CA ASN A 190 25.01 5.88 -11.60
C ASN A 190 26.31 5.18 -12.03
N PRO A 191 27.20 4.79 -11.09
CA PRO A 191 28.51 4.22 -11.42
C PRO A 191 28.44 2.84 -12.06
N ALA A 192 27.29 2.15 -12.03
CA ALA A 192 27.13 0.82 -12.61
C ALA A 192 27.32 0.82 -14.16
N TYR A 193 27.22 1.97 -14.80
CA TYR A 193 27.29 2.11 -16.26
C TYR A 193 28.61 2.76 -16.78
N VAL A 194 29.61 2.93 -15.93
CA VAL A 194 30.88 3.62 -16.26
C VAL A 194 31.59 3.00 -17.50
N ASN A 195 31.40 1.69 -17.75
CA ASN A 195 32.03 0.97 -18.88
C ASN A 195 31.13 0.82 -20.11
N SER A 196 29.92 1.38 -20.10
CA SER A 196 28.96 1.23 -21.22
C SER A 196 29.13 2.25 -22.35
N GLY A 197 30.01 3.24 -22.17
CA GLY A 197 30.16 4.37 -23.09
C GLY A 197 29.06 5.44 -22.94
N LEU A 198 28.06 5.20 -22.09
CA LEU A 198 26.98 6.13 -21.77
C LEU A 198 27.20 6.75 -20.40
N SER A 199 26.72 7.97 -20.21
CA SER A 199 26.73 8.66 -18.94
C SER A 199 25.32 8.68 -18.36
N VAL A 200 25.11 7.92 -17.27
CA VAL A 200 23.79 7.64 -16.70
C VAL A 200 23.62 8.42 -15.40
N TYR A 201 22.50 9.13 -15.31
CA TYR A 201 22.19 10.00 -14.17
C TYR A 201 20.75 9.76 -13.69
N SER A 202 20.54 9.88 -12.38
CA SER A 202 19.22 10.10 -11.77
C SER A 202 19.10 11.59 -11.47
N VAL A 203 18.10 12.25 -12.03
CA VAL A 203 17.95 13.70 -11.94
C VAL A 203 16.62 14.02 -11.25
N SER A 204 16.70 14.72 -10.12
CA SER A 204 15.54 15.22 -9.38
C SER A 204 15.29 16.68 -9.75
N VAL A 205 14.06 17.03 -10.11
CA VAL A 205 13.71 18.36 -10.59
C VAL A 205 12.43 18.91 -9.97
N SER A 206 12.37 20.25 -9.93
CA SER A 206 11.20 21.01 -9.47
C SER A 206 10.75 22.00 -10.54
N ILE A 207 9.44 22.00 -10.84
CA ILE A 207 8.83 22.91 -11.80
C ILE A 207 8.44 24.22 -11.10
N PHE A 208 9.02 25.35 -11.51
CA PHE A 208 8.72 26.67 -10.96
C PHE A 208 7.81 27.51 -11.86
N LYS A 209 7.91 27.36 -13.17
CA LYS A 209 7.12 28.14 -14.12
C LYS A 209 5.65 27.77 -14.06
N LYS A 210 4.79 28.77 -13.80
CA LYS A 210 3.32 28.58 -13.66
C LYS A 210 2.67 27.98 -14.91
N GLU A 211 3.12 28.41 -16.09
CA GLU A 211 2.66 27.90 -17.38
C GLU A 211 2.93 26.40 -17.58
N LEU A 212 4.10 25.91 -17.15
CA LEU A 212 4.41 24.48 -17.21
C LEU A 212 3.58 23.66 -16.22
N LYS A 213 3.21 24.25 -15.07
CA LYS A 213 2.36 23.57 -14.06
C LYS A 213 0.91 23.40 -14.51
N GLU A 214 0.36 24.36 -15.23
CA GLU A 214 -1.05 24.37 -15.62
C GLU A 214 -1.32 23.54 -16.88
N TYR A 215 -0.38 23.52 -17.83
CA TYR A 215 -0.63 22.99 -19.17
C TYR A 215 0.19 21.77 -19.56
N LYS A 216 1.17 21.34 -18.75
CA LYS A 216 2.07 20.23 -19.09
C LYS A 216 2.10 19.17 -17.99
N THR A 217 2.02 17.92 -18.40
CA THR A 217 2.29 16.76 -17.52
C THR A 217 3.79 16.45 -17.51
N HIS A 218 4.25 15.66 -16.51
CA HIS A 218 5.63 15.17 -16.49
C HIS A 218 6.00 14.45 -17.79
N LYS A 219 5.03 13.67 -18.34
CA LYS A 219 5.21 12.95 -19.59
C LYS A 219 5.50 13.88 -20.77
N ASP A 220 4.76 15.01 -20.88
CA ASP A 220 4.99 16.00 -21.96
C ASP A 220 6.38 16.63 -21.87
N ILE A 221 6.86 16.90 -20.65
CA ILE A 221 8.19 17.44 -20.40
C ILE A 221 9.26 16.43 -20.81
N ILE A 222 9.09 15.17 -20.43
CA ILE A 222 10.03 14.09 -20.77
C ILE A 222 10.04 13.84 -22.27
N GLU A 223 8.90 13.85 -22.94
CA GLU A 223 8.82 13.72 -24.40
C GLU A 223 9.54 14.87 -25.11
N ALA A 224 9.40 16.10 -24.61
CA ALA A 224 10.14 17.23 -25.15
C ALA A 224 11.68 17.10 -24.92
N LEU A 225 12.10 16.57 -23.78
CA LEU A 225 13.51 16.32 -23.50
C LEU A 225 14.10 15.15 -24.33
N LYS A 226 13.28 14.18 -24.74
CA LYS A 226 13.69 13.09 -25.67
C LYS A 226 14.08 13.58 -27.05
N THR A 227 13.62 14.74 -27.48
CA THR A 227 13.96 15.30 -28.81
C THR A 227 15.37 15.86 -28.89
N LEU A 228 16.11 15.92 -27.78
CA LEU A 228 17.48 16.43 -27.76
C LEU A 228 18.44 15.38 -28.31
N ASP A 229 19.22 15.70 -29.35
CA ASP A 229 20.08 14.78 -30.07
C ASP A 229 21.14 14.04 -29.24
N TYR A 230 21.54 14.65 -28.11
CA TYR A 230 22.53 14.09 -27.19
C TYR A 230 21.93 13.25 -26.06
N VAL A 231 20.59 13.20 -25.94
CA VAL A 231 19.88 12.32 -25.01
C VAL A 231 19.74 10.95 -25.70
N TYR A 232 20.27 9.92 -25.05
CA TYR A 232 20.11 8.54 -25.53
C TYR A 232 18.81 7.92 -25.03
N TYR A 233 18.55 8.08 -23.74
CA TYR A 233 17.31 7.60 -23.09
C TYR A 233 16.91 8.49 -21.93
N ILE A 234 15.63 8.69 -21.73
CA ILE A 234 15.07 9.40 -20.58
C ILE A 234 13.70 8.80 -20.20
N GLU A 235 13.51 8.51 -18.91
CA GLU A 235 12.27 7.94 -18.39
C GLU A 235 12.01 8.44 -16.96
N GLU A 236 10.73 8.70 -16.63
CA GLU A 236 10.33 9.06 -15.26
C GLU A 236 10.54 7.88 -14.31
N MET A 237 11.18 8.14 -13.19
CA MET A 237 11.34 7.16 -12.10
C MET A 237 10.07 7.16 -11.25
N LYS A 238 9.40 6.01 -11.19
CA LYS A 238 8.15 5.80 -10.44
C LYS A 238 8.41 5.41 -8.99
#